data_7e9dbaf6eb6a705f0af02a36a5bae922
#
_entry.id   7e9dbaf6eb6a705f0af02a36a5bae922
#
_cell.length_a   1.000
_cell.length_b   1.000
_cell.length_c   1.000
_cell.angle_alpha   90.00
_cell.angle_beta   90.00
_cell.angle_gamma   90.00
#
_symmetry.space_group_name_H-M   'P 1'
#
loop_
_entity.id
_entity.type
_entity.pdbx_description
1 polymer ?
#
loop_
_entity_poly.entity_id
_entity_poly.type
_entity_poly.pdbx_seq_one_letter_code
_entity_poly.pdbx_strand_id
1 'polypeptide(L)'
;MITFGSKFIRDNSDTQLRWLPMDTERLFKENMSIPSKRKQLEQLDWNSNSILYDLNRYGFRGEIIEDCDLVALGCSFTMGIGVKQDSIWCSVVAKELNRSLTNLGSGGAGLDTVFRIADHWLPKLKPKHVLLLTPPGDRIEVFADDIPTIYSIEDHNKFG
;
A
#
# COMPACT_ATOMS: atom_id res chain seq x y z
N MET A 1 3.67 -18.16 10.38
CA MET A 1 4.02 -17.56 9.06
C MET A 1 3.48 -16.14 9.03
N ILE A 2 4.31 -15.15 8.65
CA ILE A 2 3.95 -13.73 8.72
C ILE A 2 3.13 -13.36 7.48
N THR A 3 1.87 -12.98 7.69
CA THR A 3 0.90 -12.70 6.63
C THR A 3 0.85 -11.22 6.24
N PHE A 4 1.35 -10.35 7.10
CA PHE A 4 1.26 -8.89 6.96
C PHE A 4 2.41 -8.30 6.15
N GLY A 5 2.18 -7.13 5.54
CA GLY A 5 3.22 -6.40 4.81
C GLY A 5 4.29 -5.82 5.73
N SER A 6 3.89 -5.10 6.76
CA SER A 6 4.80 -4.45 7.71
C SER A 6 4.19 -4.40 9.12
N LYS A 7 5.00 -3.98 10.10
CA LYS A 7 4.51 -3.77 11.48
C LYS A 7 3.36 -2.78 11.53
N PHE A 8 3.48 -1.66 10.82
CA PHE A 8 2.41 -0.64 10.76
C PHE A 8 1.10 -1.23 10.24
N ILE A 9 1.16 -1.99 9.16
CA ILE A 9 -0.01 -2.63 8.54
C ILE A 9 -0.65 -3.63 9.53
N ARG A 10 0.14 -4.42 10.21
CA ARG A 10 -0.35 -5.36 11.22
C ARG A 10 -1.03 -4.64 12.38
N ASP A 11 -0.40 -3.60 12.90
CA ASP A 11 -0.90 -2.89 14.09
C ASP A 11 -2.17 -2.06 13.78
N ASN A 12 -2.48 -1.83 12.51
CA ASN A 12 -3.67 -1.11 12.05
C ASN A 12 -4.64 -2.01 11.26
N SER A 13 -4.54 -3.33 11.37
CA SER A 13 -5.49 -4.24 10.74
C SER A 13 -6.91 -4.06 11.28
N ASP A 14 -7.91 -4.35 10.44
CA ASP A 14 -9.34 -4.17 10.75
C ASP A 14 -9.72 -2.73 11.15
N THR A 15 -9.04 -1.75 10.58
CA THR A 15 -9.31 -0.33 10.87
C THR A 15 -9.54 0.48 9.61
N GLN A 16 -10.24 1.61 9.78
CA GLN A 16 -10.32 2.65 8.78
C GLN A 16 -9.46 3.84 9.20
N LEU A 17 -8.50 4.18 8.36
CA LEU A 17 -7.60 5.31 8.59
C LEU A 17 -7.86 6.43 7.58
N ARG A 18 -7.74 7.68 8.02
CA ARG A 18 -7.75 8.86 7.14
C ARG A 18 -6.36 9.28 6.70
N TRP A 19 -5.36 8.95 7.51
CA TRP A 19 -3.99 9.36 7.32
C TRP A 19 -3.05 8.17 7.50
N LEU A 20 -2.02 8.12 6.67
CA LEU A 20 -0.90 7.21 6.83
C LEU A 20 0.36 8.01 7.23
N PRO A 21 1.43 7.37 7.69
CA PRO A 21 2.65 8.10 8.09
C PRO A 21 3.23 9.03 7.03
N MET A 22 2.97 8.75 5.75
CA MET A 22 3.50 9.53 4.61
C MET A 22 2.59 10.69 4.18
N ASP A 23 1.29 10.64 4.50
CA ASP A 23 0.30 11.67 4.15
C ASP A 23 -0.45 12.16 5.40
N THR A 24 0.28 12.75 6.34
CA THR A 24 -0.26 13.19 7.62
C THR A 24 -1.16 14.44 7.47
N GLU A 25 -2.14 14.58 8.37
CA GLU A 25 -2.97 15.78 8.46
C GLU A 25 -2.14 17.06 8.59
N ARG A 26 -1.02 17.01 9.31
CA ARG A 26 -0.11 18.15 9.45
C ARG A 26 0.46 18.57 8.11
N LEU A 27 1.00 17.64 7.31
CA LEU A 27 1.54 17.92 5.98
C LEU A 27 0.47 18.45 5.02
N PHE A 28 -0.75 17.91 5.09
CA PHE A 28 -1.87 18.40 4.31
C PHE A 28 -2.18 19.87 4.64
N LYS A 29 -2.32 20.21 5.93
CA LYS A 29 -2.58 21.59 6.36
C LYS A 29 -1.44 22.56 5.97
N GLU A 30 -0.19 22.13 6.12
CA GLU A 30 0.98 22.90 5.66
C GLU A 30 0.94 23.15 4.16
N ASN A 31 0.67 22.13 3.35
CA ASN A 31 0.59 22.26 1.91
C ASN A 31 -0.59 23.16 1.48
N MET A 32 -1.75 23.04 2.15
CA MET A 32 -2.92 23.89 1.89
C MET A 32 -2.69 25.36 2.25
N SER A 33 -1.76 25.67 3.15
CA SER A 33 -1.40 27.06 3.48
C SER A 33 -0.55 27.75 2.41
N ILE A 34 0.08 26.99 1.50
CA ILE A 34 0.93 27.48 0.42
C ILE A 34 0.10 27.59 -0.87
N PRO A 35 -0.12 28.79 -1.43
CA PRO A 35 -1.04 28.98 -2.58
C PRO A 35 -0.76 28.10 -3.79
N SER A 36 0.53 27.92 -4.16
CA SER A 36 0.92 27.07 -5.30
C SER A 36 0.62 25.59 -5.06
N LYS A 37 0.89 25.10 -3.84
CA LYS A 37 0.60 23.71 -3.48
C LYS A 37 -0.88 23.45 -3.32
N ARG A 38 -1.61 24.40 -2.71
CA ARG A 38 -3.07 24.32 -2.63
C ARG A 38 -3.70 24.18 -4.00
N LYS A 39 -3.30 24.98 -4.98
CA LYS A 39 -3.78 24.87 -6.36
C LYS A 39 -3.53 23.48 -6.96
N GLN A 40 -2.37 22.89 -6.71
CA GLN A 40 -2.06 21.52 -7.15
C GLN A 40 -2.95 20.47 -6.46
N LEU A 41 -3.17 20.59 -5.15
CA LEU A 41 -4.05 19.69 -4.42
C LEU A 41 -5.50 19.78 -4.91
N GLU A 42 -6.01 20.99 -5.16
CA GLU A 42 -7.33 21.21 -5.73
C GLU A 42 -7.48 20.59 -7.13
N GLN A 43 -6.47 20.71 -7.99
CA GLN A 43 -6.45 20.08 -9.31
C GLN A 43 -6.48 18.55 -9.26
N LEU A 44 -5.95 17.95 -8.18
CA LEU A 44 -5.94 16.52 -7.94
C LEU A 44 -7.16 16.04 -7.11
N ASP A 45 -8.16 16.91 -6.90
CA ASP A 45 -9.30 16.65 -6.01
C ASP A 45 -8.91 16.33 -4.56
N TRP A 46 -7.77 16.87 -4.11
CA TRP A 46 -7.24 16.76 -2.76
C TRP A 46 -7.57 17.98 -1.89
N ASN A 47 -8.78 18.51 -2.01
CA ASN A 47 -9.25 19.69 -1.29
C ASN A 47 -9.82 19.36 0.10
N SER A 48 -10.03 18.07 0.39
CA SER A 48 -10.40 17.60 1.71
C SER A 48 -9.79 16.21 1.96
N ASN A 49 -9.73 15.77 3.21
CA ASN A 49 -9.27 14.44 3.56
C ASN A 49 -10.31 13.35 3.19
N SER A 50 -10.73 13.32 1.94
CA SER A 50 -11.72 12.38 1.42
C SER A 50 -11.15 10.97 1.16
N ILE A 51 -9.85 10.78 1.34
CA ILE A 51 -9.20 9.49 1.17
C ILE A 51 -9.34 8.70 2.45
N LEU A 52 -9.91 7.51 2.32
CA LEU A 52 -10.00 6.52 3.39
C LEU A 52 -9.18 5.29 3.02
N TYR A 53 -8.53 4.75 4.03
CA TYR A 53 -7.78 3.51 3.93
C TYR A 53 -8.50 2.47 4.77
N ASP A 54 -9.39 1.70 4.12
CA ASP A 54 -10.04 0.55 4.75
C ASP A 54 -9.07 -0.61 4.75
N LEU A 55 -8.51 -0.92 5.91
CA LEU A 55 -7.57 -2.02 6.09
C LEU A 55 -8.30 -3.24 6.62
N ASN A 56 -8.22 -4.35 5.91
CA ASN A 56 -8.81 -5.61 6.33
C ASN A 56 -8.05 -6.24 7.51
N ARG A 57 -8.53 -7.37 8.01
CA ARG A 57 -7.92 -8.09 9.16
C ARG A 57 -6.46 -8.50 8.96
N TYR A 58 -5.95 -8.46 7.75
CA TYR A 58 -4.54 -8.72 7.42
C TYR A 58 -3.76 -7.44 7.15
N GLY A 59 -4.42 -6.27 7.27
CA GLY A 59 -3.84 -4.96 7.08
C GLY A 59 -3.67 -4.52 5.63
N PHE A 60 -4.13 -5.32 4.66
CA PHE A 60 -4.15 -4.90 3.25
C PHE A 60 -5.37 -4.00 2.99
N ARG A 61 -5.22 -3.11 2.03
CA ARG A 61 -6.27 -2.16 1.67
C ARG A 61 -7.35 -2.82 0.82
N GLY A 62 -8.59 -2.75 1.29
CA GLY A 62 -9.74 -3.38 0.66
C GLY A 62 -9.95 -4.83 1.10
N GLU A 63 -10.79 -5.54 0.40
CA GLU A 63 -11.17 -6.90 0.73
C GLU A 63 -10.17 -7.94 0.22
N ILE A 64 -10.11 -9.08 0.91
CA ILE A 64 -9.48 -10.30 0.41
C ILE A 64 -10.58 -11.14 -0.22
N ILE A 65 -10.52 -11.31 -1.52
CA ILE A 65 -11.50 -12.08 -2.31
C ILE A 65 -10.86 -13.43 -2.64
N GLU A 66 -11.43 -14.51 -2.13
CA GLU A 66 -11.03 -15.87 -2.50
C GLU A 66 -11.40 -16.14 -3.96
N ASP A 67 -10.57 -16.92 -4.66
CA ASP A 67 -10.74 -17.21 -6.09
C ASP A 67 -10.91 -15.96 -6.98
N CYS A 68 -10.25 -14.86 -6.60
CA CYS A 68 -10.28 -13.62 -7.37
C CYS A 68 -9.61 -13.77 -8.74
N ASP A 69 -10.05 -12.96 -9.71
CA ASP A 69 -9.42 -12.98 -11.04
C ASP A 69 -8.00 -12.40 -11.00
N LEU A 70 -7.80 -11.34 -10.22
CA LEU A 70 -6.57 -10.57 -10.17
C LEU A 70 -6.04 -10.44 -8.74
N VAL A 71 -4.74 -10.60 -8.57
CA VAL A 71 -4.02 -10.17 -7.36
C VAL A 71 -3.01 -9.10 -7.75
N ALA A 72 -3.02 -7.96 -7.05
CA ALA A 72 -2.00 -6.94 -7.23
C ALA A 72 -0.95 -7.01 -6.11
N LEU A 73 0.32 -6.99 -6.49
CA LEU A 73 1.48 -7.02 -5.62
C LEU A 73 2.37 -5.80 -5.87
N GLY A 74 2.96 -5.26 -4.82
CA GLY A 74 3.86 -4.11 -4.92
C GLY A 74 3.97 -3.32 -3.61
N CYS A 75 4.51 -2.12 -3.72
CA CYS A 75 4.76 -1.23 -2.57
C CYS A 75 3.59 -0.25 -2.32
N SER A 76 3.93 0.93 -1.77
CA SER A 76 2.98 2.01 -1.47
C SER A 76 2.16 2.49 -2.68
N PHE A 77 2.69 2.43 -3.88
CA PHE A 77 1.96 2.75 -5.11
C PHE A 77 0.84 1.75 -5.39
N THR A 78 1.07 0.46 -5.09
CA THR A 78 0.05 -0.58 -5.25
C THR A 78 -0.96 -0.54 -4.09
N MET A 79 -0.51 -0.26 -2.88
CA MET A 79 -1.41 0.03 -1.75
C MET A 79 -2.30 1.25 -2.03
N GLY A 80 -1.81 2.20 -2.84
CA GLY A 80 -2.55 3.40 -3.22
C GLY A 80 -2.51 4.49 -2.15
N ILE A 81 -1.31 4.76 -1.59
CA ILE A 81 -1.14 5.89 -0.66
C ILE A 81 -1.42 7.19 -1.42
N GLY A 82 -2.28 8.03 -0.85
CA GLY A 82 -2.63 9.33 -1.41
C GLY A 82 -3.69 9.30 -2.51
N VAL A 83 -4.33 8.16 -2.78
CA VAL A 83 -5.39 8.07 -3.80
C VAL A 83 -6.63 7.36 -3.27
N LYS A 84 -7.80 7.68 -3.82
CA LYS A 84 -9.06 6.98 -3.52
C LYS A 84 -8.98 5.52 -3.94
N GLN A 85 -9.71 4.64 -3.28
CA GLN A 85 -9.68 3.19 -3.51
C GLN A 85 -9.92 2.80 -4.98
N ASP A 86 -10.88 3.45 -5.62
CA ASP A 86 -11.26 3.23 -7.02
C ASP A 86 -10.29 3.82 -8.05
N SER A 87 -9.41 4.72 -7.60
CA SER A 87 -8.41 5.41 -8.41
C SER A 87 -7.02 4.80 -8.30
N ILE A 88 -6.84 3.74 -7.50
CA ILE A 88 -5.58 2.98 -7.46
C ILE A 88 -5.39 2.30 -8.82
N TRP A 89 -4.17 2.33 -9.35
CA TRP A 89 -3.87 1.80 -10.68
C TRP A 89 -4.41 0.37 -10.91
N CYS A 90 -4.25 -0.52 -9.94
CA CYS A 90 -4.74 -1.90 -10.06
C CYS A 90 -6.28 -1.98 -9.97
N SER A 91 -6.93 -1.07 -9.21
CA SER A 91 -8.39 -0.96 -9.19
C SER A 91 -8.93 -0.47 -10.53
N VAL A 92 -8.25 0.49 -11.16
CA VAL A 92 -8.60 0.97 -12.51
C VAL A 92 -8.49 -0.16 -13.53
N VAL A 93 -7.36 -0.91 -13.51
CA VAL A 93 -7.17 -2.07 -14.40
C VAL A 93 -8.26 -3.12 -14.19
N ALA A 94 -8.57 -3.47 -12.95
CA ALA A 94 -9.60 -4.45 -12.63
C ALA A 94 -10.98 -4.02 -13.13
N LYS A 95 -11.32 -2.75 -12.97
CA LYS A 95 -12.57 -2.16 -13.45
C LYS A 95 -12.67 -2.21 -14.97
N GLU A 96 -11.63 -1.77 -15.68
CA GLU A 96 -11.60 -1.80 -17.16
C GLU A 96 -11.72 -3.21 -17.73
N LEU A 97 -11.14 -4.19 -17.04
CA LEU A 97 -11.21 -5.60 -17.42
C LEU A 97 -12.50 -6.29 -16.92
N ASN A 98 -13.32 -5.63 -16.12
CA ASN A 98 -14.46 -6.21 -15.41
C ASN A 98 -14.08 -7.49 -14.64
N ARG A 99 -13.06 -7.38 -13.77
CA ARG A 99 -12.49 -8.50 -13.01
C ARG A 99 -12.45 -8.19 -11.51
N SER A 100 -12.59 -9.25 -10.70
CA SER A 100 -12.38 -9.17 -9.25
C SER A 100 -10.90 -8.98 -8.92
N LEU A 101 -10.60 -8.19 -7.89
CA LEU A 101 -9.23 -7.83 -7.48
C LEU A 101 -9.04 -7.97 -5.98
N THR A 102 -7.97 -8.64 -5.58
CA THR A 102 -7.38 -8.53 -4.24
C THR A 102 -6.10 -7.72 -4.32
N ASN A 103 -6.03 -6.61 -3.56
CA ASN A 103 -4.84 -5.76 -3.50
C ASN A 103 -3.98 -6.14 -2.30
N LEU A 104 -2.82 -6.71 -2.54
CA LEU A 104 -1.80 -7.07 -1.54
C LEU A 104 -0.61 -6.09 -1.52
N GLY A 105 -0.79 -4.88 -2.02
CA GLY A 105 0.20 -3.81 -1.93
C GLY A 105 0.52 -3.45 -0.48
N SER A 106 1.80 -3.28 -0.16
CA SER A 106 2.28 -2.96 1.18
C SER A 106 3.17 -1.73 1.17
N GLY A 107 2.84 -0.74 2.00
CA GLY A 107 3.65 0.48 2.12
C GLY A 107 5.09 0.18 2.53
N GLY A 108 6.04 0.73 1.77
CA GLY A 108 7.47 0.52 2.01
C GLY A 108 8.05 -0.78 1.46
N ALA A 109 7.25 -1.73 0.99
CA ALA A 109 7.71 -3.05 0.56
C ALA A 109 8.92 -3.01 -0.38
N GLY A 110 9.89 -3.88 -0.12
CA GLY A 110 10.94 -4.31 -1.02
C GLY A 110 10.52 -5.55 -1.82
N LEU A 111 11.41 -6.07 -2.66
CA LEU A 111 11.14 -7.27 -3.45
C LEU A 111 11.00 -8.53 -2.57
N ASP A 112 11.76 -8.63 -1.51
CA ASP A 112 11.68 -9.67 -0.49
C ASP A 112 10.33 -9.70 0.22
N THR A 113 9.80 -8.53 0.61
CA THR A 113 8.44 -8.38 1.16
C THR A 113 7.40 -8.85 0.17
N VAL A 114 7.50 -8.40 -1.09
CA VAL A 114 6.56 -8.80 -2.16
C VAL A 114 6.60 -10.30 -2.39
N PHE A 115 7.80 -10.89 -2.43
CA PHE A 115 7.96 -12.34 -2.60
C PHE A 115 7.32 -13.11 -1.44
N ARG A 116 7.57 -12.70 -0.19
CA ARG A 116 6.99 -13.34 0.99
C ARG A 116 5.45 -13.26 1.01
N ILE A 117 4.89 -12.10 0.64
CA ILE A 117 3.44 -11.92 0.52
C ILE A 117 2.90 -12.84 -0.58
N ALA A 118 3.55 -12.89 -1.74
CA ALA A 118 3.16 -13.72 -2.86
C ALA A 118 3.19 -15.21 -2.49
N ASP A 119 4.27 -15.69 -1.89
CA ASP A 119 4.45 -17.07 -1.45
C ASP A 119 3.34 -17.52 -0.48
N HIS A 120 2.93 -16.63 0.42
CA HIS A 120 1.87 -16.92 1.37
C HIS A 120 0.45 -16.88 0.76
N TRP A 121 0.17 -15.88 -0.09
CA TRP A 121 -1.19 -15.58 -0.51
C TRP A 121 -1.59 -16.21 -1.84
N LEU A 122 -0.70 -16.30 -2.84
CA LEU A 122 -1.07 -16.81 -4.16
C LEU A 122 -1.59 -18.26 -4.12
N PRO A 123 -1.02 -19.19 -3.34
CA PRO A 123 -1.56 -20.54 -3.23
C PRO A 123 -2.98 -20.62 -2.64
N LYS A 124 -3.37 -19.62 -1.83
CA LYS A 124 -4.69 -19.53 -1.19
C LYS A 124 -5.71 -18.88 -2.09
N LEU A 125 -5.33 -17.75 -2.71
CA LEU A 125 -6.22 -16.94 -3.54
C LEU A 125 -6.40 -17.48 -4.94
N LYS A 126 -5.43 -18.27 -5.44
CA LYS A 126 -5.44 -18.90 -6.77
C LYS A 126 -5.88 -17.98 -7.91
N PRO A 127 -5.33 -16.76 -8.01
CA PRO A 127 -5.77 -15.80 -9.01
C PRO A 127 -5.49 -16.30 -10.43
N LYS A 128 -6.27 -15.84 -11.40
CA LYS A 128 -6.00 -16.10 -12.81
C LYS A 128 -4.79 -15.33 -13.32
N HIS A 129 -4.58 -14.12 -12.78
CA HIS A 129 -3.45 -13.26 -13.14
C HIS A 129 -2.91 -12.53 -11.93
N VAL A 130 -1.60 -12.26 -11.94
CA VAL A 130 -0.91 -11.45 -10.95
C VAL A 130 -0.43 -10.17 -11.62
N LEU A 131 -0.79 -9.03 -11.03
CA LEU A 131 -0.33 -7.71 -11.43
C LEU A 131 0.81 -7.31 -10.48
N LEU A 132 2.02 -7.15 -11.01
CA LEU A 132 3.18 -6.78 -10.22
C LEU A 132 3.69 -5.40 -10.62
N LEU A 133 3.70 -4.46 -9.66
CA LEU A 133 4.47 -3.24 -9.76
C LEU A 133 5.73 -3.38 -8.90
N THR A 134 6.85 -3.57 -9.57
CA THR A 134 8.14 -3.81 -8.94
C THR A 134 8.54 -2.64 -8.02
N PRO A 135 8.76 -2.89 -6.71
CA PRO A 135 9.28 -1.86 -5.82
C PRO A 135 10.70 -1.44 -6.19
N PRO A 136 11.16 -0.27 -5.68
CA PRO A 136 12.58 0.09 -5.75
C PRO A 136 13.48 -1.00 -5.17
N GLY A 137 14.64 -1.22 -5.79
CA GLY A 137 15.58 -2.28 -5.40
C GLY A 137 16.47 -1.96 -4.19
N ASP A 138 16.30 -0.80 -3.58
CA ASP A 138 17.06 -0.29 -2.44
C ASP A 138 16.49 -0.69 -1.06
N ARG A 139 15.39 -1.46 -1.05
CA ARG A 139 14.68 -1.85 0.18
C ARG A 139 14.92 -3.30 0.52
N ILE A 140 15.19 -3.54 1.80
CA ILE A 140 15.32 -4.88 2.38
C ILE A 140 14.38 -5.04 3.57
N GLU A 141 13.88 -6.25 3.76
CA GLU A 141 13.08 -6.63 4.91
C GLU A 141 13.94 -7.40 5.92
N VAL A 142 13.91 -6.96 7.17
CA VAL A 142 14.60 -7.62 8.27
C VAL A 142 13.58 -8.04 9.32
N PHE A 143 13.72 -9.21 9.87
CA PHE A 143 12.86 -9.74 10.91
C PHE A 143 13.51 -9.57 12.28
N ALA A 144 12.80 -8.92 13.20
CA ALA A 144 13.10 -8.89 14.61
C ALA A 144 11.89 -9.47 15.36
N ASP A 145 12.08 -10.56 16.09
CA ASP A 145 11.01 -11.27 16.82
C ASP A 145 9.78 -11.56 15.94
N ASP A 146 10.00 -12.07 14.73
CA ASP A 146 8.96 -12.34 13.72
C ASP A 146 8.20 -11.10 13.22
N ILE A 147 8.68 -9.90 13.52
CA ILE A 147 8.10 -8.65 13.04
C ILE A 147 8.91 -8.18 11.84
N PRO A 148 8.31 -8.06 10.63
CA PRO A 148 8.99 -7.52 9.48
C PRO A 148 9.18 -6.01 9.64
N THR A 149 10.41 -5.56 9.50
CA THR A 149 10.81 -4.15 9.45
C THR A 149 11.52 -3.90 8.13
N ILE A 150 11.13 -2.85 7.43
CA ILE A 150 11.69 -2.53 6.11
C ILE A 150 12.70 -1.40 6.27
N TYR A 151 13.87 -1.59 5.71
CA TYR A 151 14.95 -0.61 5.66
C TYR A 151 15.21 -0.21 4.21
N SER A 152 15.49 1.09 3.98
CA SER A 152 16.07 1.57 2.73
C SER A 152 17.59 1.67 2.87
N ILE A 153 18.31 1.26 1.84
CA ILE A 153 19.79 1.36 1.81
C ILE A 153 20.24 2.82 1.91
N GLU A 154 19.44 3.76 1.45
CA GLU A 154 19.72 5.21 1.58
C GLU A 154 19.74 5.70 3.04
N ASP A 155 19.07 4.98 3.95
CA ASP A 155 19.03 5.36 5.37
C ASP A 155 20.36 5.07 6.11
N HIS A 156 21.27 4.28 5.53
CA HIS A 156 22.59 3.99 6.15
C HIS A 156 23.47 5.23 6.35
N ASN A 157 23.27 6.29 5.57
CA ASN A 157 24.04 7.52 5.71
C ASN A 157 23.58 8.40 6.90
N LYS A 158 22.52 8.01 7.61
CA LYS A 158 22.00 8.73 8.79
C LYS A 158 22.51 8.18 10.12
N PHE A 159 23.20 7.04 10.09
CA PHE A 159 23.71 6.34 11.30
C PHE A 159 25.25 6.29 11.38
N GLY A 160 25.95 7.09 10.54
CA GLY A 160 27.38 7.27 10.58
C GLY A 160 27.80 8.47 11.43
#